data_82a4b67af38b5df9b98bad67baaf8d07
#
_entry.id   82a4b67af38b5df9b98bad67baaf8d07
#
_cell.length_a   1.000
_cell.length_b   1.000
_cell.length_c   1.000
_cell.angle_alpha   90.00
_cell.angle_beta   90.00
_cell.angle_gamma   90.00
#
_symmetry.space_group_name_H-M   'P 1'
#
loop_
_entity.id
_entity.type
_entity.pdbx_description
1 polymer ?
#
loop_
_entity_poly.entity_id
_entity_poly.type
_entity_poly.pdbx_seq_one_letter_code
_entity_poly.pdbx_strand_id
1 'polypeptide(L)'
;MMDDVPAHTSPMSKPHPHDTSSVSSTTPGRAMQKPAPATPGGSRRARSRRGGSRPGYDCDVVIVGGGIVGLSTAYAITRASPGTRVVVLEKEPGPARHQTGRNSGVIHSGIYYRPGSLKARFAVEGAAEMVAFCAEYGIPHEVTGKLIVATEREELPRLHALIQRGRQHGIPVRELGPAQITEREPHVRGLAAIHVGTTGVCDFGAVAAQLARLARDGGAEIRYGSQVTAVQRRPGAGVALRVEAQGAAAGSAGRPPASSVVRARAMVNCAGLHCAAVAQLTGDEPAARIVPFRGEYFELERAREDLVRGLVYPVPDPAFPFLGVHLTRGVHGGVHLGPNAVPALALEGYDWGTVRPRELAGVLTHPGTWHMARRHWRYGAGELRRSLSKRAFTRAVQRLLPEVSESDLVRAPAGVRAQAVLHDGTLVDDFLITEGPHAVHVLNAPSPAATASLPIGREVAARALSALKALEAAAR
;
A
#
# COMPACT_ATOMS: atom_id res chain seq x y z
N MET A 1 -16.22 44.35 53.79
CA MET A 1 -15.34 45.38 53.25
C MET A 1 -15.25 45.03 51.78
N MET A 2 -16.20 45.48 50.92
CA MET A 2 -16.30 46.85 50.33
C MET A 2 -14.92 47.27 49.84
N ASP A 3 -14.70 47.51 48.57
CA ASP A 3 -15.20 48.45 47.57
C ASP A 3 -14.72 48.01 46.18
N ASP A 4 -15.48 48.02 45.18
CA ASP A 4 -16.09 49.02 44.33
C ASP A 4 -15.46 49.14 42.94
N VAL A 5 -16.34 49.03 41.99
CA VAL A 5 -16.27 49.13 40.50
C VAL A 5 -15.93 50.63 40.11
N PRO A 6 -15.47 50.92 38.87
CA PRO A 6 -16.49 51.17 37.85
C PRO A 6 -16.22 50.72 36.40
N ALA A 7 -17.33 50.45 35.74
CA ALA A 7 -17.53 50.30 34.33
C ALA A 7 -17.35 51.60 33.54
N HIS A 8 -16.90 51.50 32.31
CA HIS A 8 -17.12 52.53 31.27
C HIS A 8 -17.76 51.93 30.01
N THR A 9 -18.92 52.50 29.71
CA THR A 9 -19.80 52.22 28.57
C THR A 9 -19.55 53.14 27.41
N SER A 10 -19.56 52.58 26.20
CA SER A 10 -20.17 53.05 24.92
C SER A 10 -19.63 54.31 24.20
N PRO A 11 -19.94 54.55 22.91
CA PRO A 11 -21.06 54.04 22.10
C PRO A 11 -20.79 53.60 20.65
N MET A 12 -21.82 52.96 20.12
CA MET A 12 -22.06 52.66 18.68
C MET A 12 -22.09 53.89 17.79
N SER A 13 -21.69 53.75 16.51
CA SER A 13 -22.24 54.54 15.41
C SER A 13 -22.60 53.65 14.21
N LYS A 14 -23.82 53.81 13.77
CA LYS A 14 -24.47 53.16 12.61
C LYS A 14 -24.23 53.96 11.31
N PRO A 15 -24.58 53.41 10.12
CA PRO A 15 -24.04 53.71 8.81
C PRO A 15 -24.89 54.73 8.03
N HIS A 16 -24.35 55.25 6.95
CA HIS A 16 -25.12 55.89 5.87
C HIS A 16 -24.66 55.47 4.47
N PRO A 17 -25.56 55.48 3.48
CA PRO A 17 -25.43 54.81 2.20
C PRO A 17 -25.21 55.80 1.03
N HIS A 18 -25.21 55.22 -0.21
CA HIS A 18 -25.17 55.78 -1.55
C HIS A 18 -23.73 56.09 -2.07
N ASP A 19 -23.36 55.63 -3.22
CA ASP A 19 -23.93 56.01 -4.50
C ASP A 19 -23.56 55.03 -5.64
N THR A 20 -24.49 54.89 -6.56
CA THR A 20 -24.42 54.17 -7.83
C THR A 20 -23.70 55.03 -8.89
N SER A 21 -22.73 54.45 -9.58
CA SER A 21 -22.50 54.89 -11.00
C SER A 21 -21.86 53.75 -11.81
N SER A 22 -22.60 53.36 -12.78
CA SER A 22 -22.26 52.49 -13.90
C SER A 22 -21.20 53.13 -14.81
N VAL A 23 -20.15 52.36 -15.17
CA VAL A 23 -19.45 52.57 -16.43
C VAL A 23 -19.16 51.23 -17.08
N SER A 24 -19.84 50.99 -18.17
CA SER A 24 -19.60 49.93 -19.13
C SER A 24 -18.33 50.23 -19.95
N SER A 25 -17.42 49.27 -20.06
CA SER A 25 -16.49 49.21 -21.19
C SER A 25 -16.28 47.77 -21.63
N THR A 26 -16.94 47.47 -22.71
CA THR A 26 -16.73 46.31 -23.56
C THR A 26 -15.34 46.29 -24.16
N THR A 27 -14.60 45.20 -24.01
CA THR A 27 -13.46 44.86 -24.86
C THR A 27 -13.61 43.42 -25.35
N PRO A 28 -13.41 43.16 -26.66
CA PRO A 28 -13.86 41.95 -27.30
C PRO A 28 -12.97 40.72 -27.01
N GLY A 29 -13.63 39.59 -26.89
CA GLY A 29 -13.00 38.29 -26.67
C GLY A 29 -12.06 37.89 -27.80
N ARG A 30 -10.88 37.47 -27.41
CA ARG A 30 -9.90 36.82 -28.28
C ARG A 30 -10.29 35.34 -28.39
N ALA A 31 -10.85 34.95 -29.54
CA ALA A 31 -11.16 33.59 -29.88
C ALA A 31 -9.87 32.73 -29.84
N MET A 32 -9.87 31.70 -29.04
CA MET A 32 -8.85 30.65 -29.10
C MET A 32 -9.04 29.86 -30.40
N GLN A 33 -8.12 30.01 -31.34
CA GLN A 33 -7.99 29.20 -32.53
C GLN A 33 -7.62 27.74 -32.13
N LYS A 34 -8.41 26.78 -32.60
CA LYS A 34 -8.06 25.36 -32.59
C LYS A 34 -6.81 25.15 -33.46
N PRO A 35 -5.82 24.36 -33.01
CA PRO A 35 -4.75 23.97 -33.90
C PRO A 35 -5.25 22.98 -34.96
N ALA A 36 -4.81 23.22 -36.20
CA ALA A 36 -5.10 22.38 -37.36
C ALA A 36 -4.46 20.99 -37.25
N PRO A 37 -5.00 19.96 -37.91
CA PRO A 37 -4.43 18.61 -37.88
C PRO A 37 -3.10 18.57 -38.65
N ALA A 38 -2.06 18.02 -37.98
CA ALA A 38 -0.76 17.80 -38.55
C ALA A 38 -0.83 16.67 -39.61
N THR A 39 -0.29 16.97 -40.78
CA THR A 39 -0.09 16.04 -41.90
C THR A 39 0.91 14.93 -41.51
N PRO A 40 0.73 13.67 -41.94
CA PRO A 40 1.69 12.60 -41.66
C PRO A 40 2.90 12.70 -42.59
N GLY A 41 3.96 13.26 -42.07
CA GLY A 41 5.26 13.36 -42.73
C GLY A 41 6.29 12.42 -42.12
N GLY A 42 6.76 11.47 -42.92
CA GLY A 42 8.07 10.84 -42.83
C GLY A 42 8.43 10.08 -41.54
N SER A 43 8.35 8.77 -41.55
CA SER A 43 8.93 7.87 -40.57
C SER A 43 10.45 8.04 -40.45
N ARG A 44 10.91 8.97 -39.65
CA ARG A 44 12.25 8.92 -39.07
C ARG A 44 12.21 7.88 -37.95
N ARG A 45 12.66 6.66 -38.25
CA ARG A 45 13.02 5.66 -37.23
C ARG A 45 13.90 6.37 -36.19
N ALA A 46 13.33 6.65 -35.03
CA ALA A 46 14.09 7.05 -33.85
C ALA A 46 15.05 5.89 -33.54
N ARG A 47 16.33 6.05 -33.90
CA ARG A 47 17.40 5.20 -33.39
C ARG A 47 17.37 5.35 -31.89
N SER A 48 16.84 4.36 -31.19
CA SER A 48 17.00 4.21 -29.74
C SER A 48 18.51 4.31 -29.48
N ARG A 49 18.93 5.34 -28.77
CA ARG A 49 20.26 5.39 -28.16
C ARG A 49 20.27 4.24 -27.15
N ARG A 50 20.70 3.06 -27.59
CA ARG A 50 21.08 1.96 -26.68
C ARG A 50 22.19 2.56 -25.81
N GLY A 51 21.91 2.77 -24.52
CA GLY A 51 22.93 3.07 -23.53
C GLY A 51 24.08 2.07 -23.72
N GLY A 52 25.30 2.56 -23.81
CA GLY A 52 26.46 1.74 -24.14
C GLY A 52 26.51 0.50 -23.26
N SER A 53 26.54 -0.69 -23.89
CA SER A 53 26.66 -1.95 -23.16
C SER A 53 27.99 -1.95 -22.43
N ARG A 54 27.98 -1.88 -21.11
CA ARG A 54 29.18 -2.14 -20.31
C ARG A 54 29.45 -3.66 -20.42
N PRO A 55 30.64 -4.11 -20.88
CA PRO A 55 30.92 -5.51 -21.05
C PRO A 55 30.67 -6.29 -19.74
N GLY A 56 29.97 -7.40 -19.82
CA GLY A 56 29.75 -8.33 -18.70
C GLY A 56 28.47 -8.15 -17.87
N TYR A 57 27.62 -7.11 -18.11
CA TYR A 57 26.35 -6.91 -17.43
C TYR A 57 25.17 -6.80 -18.39
N ASP A 58 24.07 -7.48 -18.04
CA ASP A 58 22.81 -7.40 -18.78
C ASP A 58 22.06 -6.10 -18.42
N CYS A 59 22.17 -5.66 -17.15
CA CYS A 59 21.57 -4.40 -16.66
C CYS A 59 22.42 -3.77 -15.56
N ASP A 60 22.10 -2.53 -15.20
CA ASP A 60 22.73 -1.84 -14.06
C ASP A 60 22.02 -2.18 -12.74
N VAL A 61 20.69 -2.20 -12.76
CA VAL A 61 19.86 -2.60 -11.62
C VAL A 61 18.89 -3.70 -12.03
N VAL A 62 18.87 -4.79 -11.27
CA VAL A 62 17.82 -5.80 -11.35
C VAL A 62 16.88 -5.67 -10.15
N ILE A 63 15.57 -5.65 -10.39
CA ILE A 63 14.53 -5.59 -9.35
C ILE A 63 13.81 -6.93 -9.33
N VAL A 64 13.74 -7.57 -8.16
CA VAL A 64 13.02 -8.83 -7.96
C VAL A 64 11.65 -8.53 -7.37
N GLY A 65 10.59 -8.79 -8.13
CA GLY A 65 9.20 -8.57 -7.80
C GLY A 65 8.53 -7.44 -8.59
N GLY A 66 7.48 -7.79 -9.33
CA GLY A 66 6.61 -6.89 -10.12
C GLY A 66 5.35 -6.43 -9.38
N GLY A 67 5.41 -6.37 -8.05
CA GLY A 67 4.40 -5.72 -7.23
C GLY A 67 4.53 -4.20 -7.24
N ILE A 68 3.58 -3.49 -6.59
CA ILE A 68 3.53 -2.02 -6.64
C ILE A 68 4.82 -1.35 -6.14
N VAL A 69 5.50 -1.92 -5.14
CA VAL A 69 6.76 -1.37 -4.62
C VAL A 69 7.90 -1.51 -5.63
N GLY A 70 8.05 -2.71 -6.25
CA GLY A 70 9.08 -2.93 -7.26
C GLY A 70 8.87 -2.09 -8.52
N LEU A 71 7.61 -1.95 -8.97
CA LEU A 71 7.26 -1.13 -10.13
C LEU A 71 7.43 0.36 -9.85
N SER A 72 7.05 0.85 -8.66
CA SER A 72 7.35 2.22 -8.22
C SER A 72 8.85 2.49 -8.17
N THR A 73 9.64 1.52 -7.69
CA THR A 73 11.10 1.63 -7.66
C THR A 73 11.68 1.71 -9.07
N ALA A 74 11.23 0.84 -9.99
CA ALA A 74 11.66 0.88 -11.39
C ALA A 74 11.34 2.24 -12.04
N TYR A 75 10.11 2.72 -11.86
CA TYR A 75 9.68 4.03 -12.33
C TYR A 75 10.53 5.17 -11.73
N ALA A 76 10.78 5.13 -10.43
CA ALA A 76 11.60 6.14 -9.77
C ALA A 76 13.06 6.16 -10.28
N ILE A 77 13.67 4.97 -10.51
CA ILE A 77 15.04 4.89 -11.06
C ILE A 77 15.08 5.47 -12.47
N THR A 78 14.15 5.10 -13.35
CA THR A 78 14.16 5.59 -14.74
C THR A 78 13.97 7.11 -14.83
N ARG A 79 13.25 7.70 -13.88
CA ARG A 79 13.10 9.15 -13.79
C ARG A 79 14.30 9.85 -13.18
N ALA A 80 14.85 9.32 -12.09
CA ALA A 80 15.96 9.95 -11.37
C ALA A 80 17.31 9.81 -12.09
N SER A 81 17.48 8.74 -12.87
CA SER A 81 18.72 8.46 -13.60
C SER A 81 18.41 7.91 -15.00
N PRO A 82 17.98 8.78 -15.94
CA PRO A 82 17.74 8.38 -17.32
C PRO A 82 18.97 7.70 -17.94
N GLY A 83 18.77 6.56 -18.58
CA GLY A 83 19.84 5.74 -19.16
C GLY A 83 20.37 4.62 -18.25
N THR A 84 19.99 4.57 -16.96
CA THR A 84 20.19 3.40 -16.11
C THR A 84 19.38 2.23 -16.68
N ARG A 85 20.05 1.11 -16.99
CA ARG A 85 19.38 -0.09 -17.50
C ARG A 85 18.75 -0.84 -16.33
N VAL A 86 17.42 -0.88 -16.29
CA VAL A 86 16.64 -1.54 -15.23
C VAL A 86 15.96 -2.78 -15.81
N VAL A 87 16.07 -3.91 -15.11
CA VAL A 87 15.31 -5.13 -15.41
C VAL A 87 14.48 -5.48 -14.18
N VAL A 88 13.17 -5.65 -14.35
CA VAL A 88 12.27 -6.18 -13.32
C VAL A 88 11.97 -7.63 -13.63
N LEU A 89 12.19 -8.52 -12.66
CA LEU A 89 11.89 -9.95 -12.74
C LEU A 89 10.67 -10.26 -11.88
N GLU A 90 9.59 -10.71 -12.51
CA GLU A 90 8.35 -11.10 -11.83
C GLU A 90 8.01 -12.56 -12.17
N LYS A 91 7.78 -13.38 -11.15
CA LYS A 91 7.48 -14.82 -11.32
C LYS A 91 6.11 -15.08 -11.95
N GLU A 92 5.16 -14.19 -11.73
CA GLU A 92 3.80 -14.29 -12.25
C GLU A 92 3.72 -13.84 -13.72
N PRO A 93 2.66 -14.27 -14.45
CA PRO A 93 2.46 -13.86 -15.85
C PRO A 93 2.05 -12.39 -16.03
N GLY A 94 1.90 -11.63 -14.95
CA GLY A 94 1.54 -10.22 -14.98
C GLY A 94 1.79 -9.52 -13.66
N PRO A 95 1.61 -8.19 -13.59
CA PRO A 95 1.84 -7.41 -12.39
C PRO A 95 0.75 -7.64 -11.34
N ALA A 96 1.04 -7.31 -10.09
CA ALA A 96 0.06 -7.17 -9.00
C ALA A 96 -0.77 -8.43 -8.65
N ARG A 97 -0.25 -9.63 -8.89
CA ARG A 97 -1.00 -10.88 -8.67
C ARG A 97 -1.17 -11.27 -7.21
N HIS A 98 -0.35 -10.71 -6.32
CA HIS A 98 -0.36 -10.98 -4.88
C HIS A 98 -0.90 -9.80 -4.08
N GLN A 99 -0.20 -9.35 -3.02
CA GLN A 99 -0.67 -8.33 -2.07
C GLN A 99 -1.19 -7.05 -2.74
N THR A 100 -0.59 -6.63 -3.86
CA THR A 100 -0.99 -5.43 -4.60
C THR A 100 -2.39 -5.53 -5.20
N GLY A 101 -2.77 -6.68 -5.73
CA GLY A 101 -4.10 -6.92 -6.31
C GLY A 101 -5.09 -7.60 -5.34
N ARG A 102 -4.68 -7.85 -4.08
CA ARG A 102 -5.48 -8.56 -3.08
C ARG A 102 -5.53 -7.80 -1.77
N ASN A 103 -5.97 -6.56 -1.82
CA ASN A 103 -6.14 -5.67 -0.69
C ASN A 103 -7.47 -4.91 -0.79
N SER A 104 -7.80 -4.10 0.21
CA SER A 104 -9.07 -3.37 0.29
C SER A 104 -9.17 -2.13 -0.62
N GLY A 105 -8.15 -1.81 -1.40
CA GLY A 105 -8.13 -0.63 -2.27
C GLY A 105 -8.04 0.72 -1.54
N VAL A 106 -7.85 0.75 -0.23
CA VAL A 106 -7.92 1.98 0.57
C VAL A 106 -6.66 2.83 0.45
N ILE A 107 -6.83 4.09 0.09
CA ILE A 107 -5.82 5.14 0.21
C ILE A 107 -5.85 5.65 1.65
N HIS A 108 -4.87 5.21 2.46
CA HIS A 108 -4.81 5.49 3.88
C HIS A 108 -4.23 6.87 4.19
N SER A 109 -4.89 7.67 5.04
CA SER A 109 -4.44 9.00 5.45
C SER A 109 -3.18 9.04 6.34
N GLY A 110 -2.82 7.92 6.98
CA GLY A 110 -1.69 7.88 7.92
C GLY A 110 -2.04 8.08 9.40
N ILE A 111 -3.30 8.35 9.75
CA ILE A 111 -3.74 8.73 11.10
C ILE A 111 -3.38 7.73 12.21
N TYR A 112 -3.25 6.45 11.89
CA TYR A 112 -2.97 5.40 12.88
C TYR A 112 -1.50 5.29 13.26
N TYR A 113 -0.57 5.84 12.46
CA TYR A 113 0.84 5.55 12.58
C TYR A 113 1.54 6.48 13.58
N ARG A 114 2.61 5.97 14.18
CA ARG A 114 3.38 6.73 15.18
C ARG A 114 4.05 7.94 14.51
N PRO A 115 3.89 9.15 15.04
CA PRO A 115 4.59 10.33 14.55
C PRO A 115 6.10 10.11 14.49
N GLY A 116 6.73 10.59 13.42
CA GLY A 116 8.17 10.45 13.19
C GLY A 116 8.61 9.10 12.57
N SER A 117 7.71 8.10 12.45
CA SER A 117 8.02 6.85 11.74
C SER A 117 8.06 7.05 10.22
N LEU A 118 8.82 6.19 9.51
CA LEU A 118 8.81 6.16 8.04
C LEU A 118 7.41 5.88 7.52
N LYS A 119 6.69 4.99 8.18
CA LYS A 119 5.32 4.60 7.86
C LYS A 119 4.35 5.79 7.93
N ALA A 120 4.47 6.64 8.95
CA ALA A 120 3.65 7.85 9.06
C ALA A 120 3.98 8.85 7.95
N ARG A 121 5.26 9.16 7.75
CA ARG A 121 5.73 10.09 6.72
C ARG A 121 5.27 9.66 5.33
N PHE A 122 5.59 8.43 4.94
CA PHE A 122 5.25 7.93 3.61
C PHE A 122 3.75 7.71 3.40
N ALA A 123 2.97 7.44 4.46
CA ALA A 123 1.53 7.34 4.33
C ALA A 123 0.87 8.70 4.07
N VAL A 124 1.28 9.74 4.79
CA VAL A 124 0.73 11.09 4.61
C VAL A 124 1.11 11.66 3.24
N GLU A 125 2.40 11.58 2.88
CA GLU A 125 2.91 12.00 1.57
C GLU A 125 2.27 11.20 0.44
N GLY A 126 2.29 9.87 0.57
CA GLY A 126 1.78 8.96 -0.46
C GLY A 126 0.27 9.02 -0.65
N ALA A 127 -0.52 9.41 0.35
CA ALA A 127 -1.96 9.57 0.18
C ALA A 127 -2.30 10.66 -0.84
N ALA A 128 -1.69 11.83 -0.71
CA ALA A 128 -1.90 12.94 -1.63
C ALA A 128 -1.34 12.62 -3.04
N GLU A 129 -0.15 12.04 -3.11
CA GLU A 129 0.47 11.66 -4.38
C GLU A 129 -0.30 10.56 -5.10
N MET A 130 -0.86 9.59 -4.39
CA MET A 130 -1.65 8.51 -4.98
C MET A 130 -2.94 9.04 -5.60
N VAL A 131 -3.63 9.95 -4.93
CA VAL A 131 -4.81 10.62 -5.49
C VAL A 131 -4.44 11.40 -6.76
N ALA A 132 -3.37 12.19 -6.71
CA ALA A 132 -2.89 12.95 -7.86
C ALA A 132 -2.48 12.02 -9.02
N PHE A 133 -1.77 10.93 -8.73
CA PHE A 133 -1.39 9.92 -9.72
C PHE A 133 -2.61 9.26 -10.37
N CYS A 134 -3.59 8.86 -9.58
CA CYS A 134 -4.81 8.28 -10.13
C CYS A 134 -5.57 9.26 -11.00
N ALA A 135 -5.67 10.54 -10.60
CA ALA A 135 -6.31 11.59 -11.40
C ALA A 135 -5.56 11.86 -12.71
N GLU A 136 -4.22 11.95 -12.67
CA GLU A 136 -3.38 12.19 -13.85
C GLU A 136 -3.53 11.12 -14.92
N TYR A 137 -3.62 9.84 -14.49
CA TYR A 137 -3.67 8.71 -15.42
C TYR A 137 -5.06 8.12 -15.62
N GLY A 138 -6.13 8.75 -15.12
CA GLY A 138 -7.50 8.30 -15.28
C GLY A 138 -7.79 6.96 -14.60
N ILE A 139 -7.08 6.64 -13.50
CA ILE A 139 -7.27 5.43 -12.74
C ILE A 139 -8.48 5.60 -11.82
N PRO A 140 -9.39 4.61 -11.74
CA PRO A 140 -10.54 4.68 -10.84
C PRO A 140 -10.12 4.95 -9.39
N HIS A 141 -10.60 6.04 -8.83
CA HIS A 141 -10.35 6.42 -7.44
C HIS A 141 -11.45 7.36 -6.95
N GLU A 142 -11.65 7.37 -5.64
CA GLU A 142 -12.61 8.25 -4.98
C GLU A 142 -12.11 8.64 -3.59
N VAL A 143 -12.19 9.92 -3.23
CA VAL A 143 -11.86 10.42 -1.89
C VAL A 143 -13.15 10.63 -1.12
N THR A 144 -13.64 9.56 -0.50
CA THR A 144 -14.91 9.54 0.26
C THR A 144 -14.77 10.04 1.69
N GLY A 145 -13.53 10.13 2.18
CA GLY A 145 -13.27 10.22 3.61
C GLY A 145 -13.48 8.87 4.31
N LYS A 146 -13.23 8.86 5.63
CA LYS A 146 -13.40 7.69 6.48
C LYS A 146 -13.98 8.10 7.83
N LEU A 147 -14.94 7.32 8.33
CA LEU A 147 -15.38 7.39 9.71
C LEU A 147 -14.59 6.40 10.59
N ILE A 148 -14.08 6.85 11.73
CA ILE A 148 -13.57 5.99 12.80
C ILE A 148 -14.53 6.15 13.96
N VAL A 149 -15.25 5.08 14.28
CA VAL A 149 -16.45 5.11 15.14
C VAL A 149 -16.17 4.42 16.46
N ALA A 150 -16.42 5.10 17.57
CA ALA A 150 -16.48 4.52 18.90
C ALA A 150 -17.89 4.02 19.18
N THR A 151 -18.02 2.72 19.43
CA THR A 151 -19.28 2.05 19.74
C THR A 151 -19.48 1.87 21.26
N GLU A 152 -18.39 1.92 22.03
CA GLU A 152 -18.37 1.73 23.47
C GLU A 152 -17.65 2.90 24.16
N ARG A 153 -18.00 3.17 25.43
CA ARG A 153 -17.42 4.29 26.20
C ARG A 153 -15.92 4.14 26.40
N GLU A 154 -15.44 2.93 26.54
CA GLU A 154 -14.03 2.58 26.73
C GLU A 154 -13.16 2.91 25.50
N GLU A 155 -13.79 3.11 24.35
CA GLU A 155 -13.12 3.48 23.09
C GLU A 155 -12.91 5.01 22.96
N LEU A 156 -13.66 5.84 23.71
CA LEU A 156 -13.59 7.30 23.61
C LEU A 156 -12.20 7.89 23.91
N PRO A 157 -11.47 7.47 24.95
CA PRO A 157 -10.11 7.97 25.17
C PRO A 157 -9.16 7.66 24.00
N ARG A 158 -9.32 6.49 23.37
CA ARG A 158 -8.53 6.07 22.20
C ARG A 158 -8.90 6.89 20.96
N LEU A 159 -10.19 7.22 20.79
CA LEU A 159 -10.66 8.09 19.73
C LEU A 159 -10.04 9.50 19.87
N HIS A 160 -10.04 10.08 21.06
CA HIS A 160 -9.40 11.38 21.34
C HIS A 160 -7.89 11.36 21.07
N ALA A 161 -7.21 10.27 21.43
CA ALA A 161 -5.79 10.11 21.10
C ALA A 161 -5.53 10.10 19.58
N LEU A 162 -6.44 9.54 18.79
CA LEU A 162 -6.36 9.60 17.31
C LEU A 162 -6.54 11.01 16.76
N ILE A 163 -7.42 11.83 17.36
CA ILE A 163 -7.60 13.23 16.98
C ILE A 163 -6.29 14.01 17.17
N GLN A 164 -5.67 13.85 18.34
CA GLN A 164 -4.38 14.50 18.61
C GLN A 164 -3.29 14.04 17.62
N ARG A 165 -3.25 12.75 17.33
CA ARG A 165 -2.32 12.19 16.35
C ARG A 165 -2.59 12.72 14.93
N GLY A 166 -3.85 12.84 14.53
CA GLY A 166 -4.23 13.44 13.25
C GLY A 166 -3.73 14.88 13.14
N ARG A 167 -3.91 15.68 14.20
CA ARG A 167 -3.39 17.05 14.27
C ARG A 167 -1.86 17.11 14.16
N GLN A 168 -1.13 16.21 14.84
CA GLN A 168 0.33 16.11 14.75
C GLN A 168 0.83 15.76 13.33
N HIS A 169 0.04 15.01 12.57
CA HIS A 169 0.35 14.68 11.17
C HIS A 169 -0.14 15.73 10.16
N GLY A 170 -0.79 16.80 10.61
CA GLY A 170 -1.44 17.77 9.72
C GLY A 170 -2.63 17.19 8.95
N ILE A 171 -3.18 16.06 9.40
CA ILE A 171 -4.36 15.44 8.79
C ILE A 171 -5.61 16.14 9.28
N PRO A 172 -6.47 16.67 8.37
CA PRO A 172 -7.73 17.28 8.78
C PRO A 172 -8.68 16.22 9.36
N VAL A 173 -9.03 16.37 10.62
CA VAL A 173 -9.96 15.50 11.32
C VAL A 173 -11.12 16.32 11.88
N ARG A 174 -12.33 15.79 11.75
CA ARG A 174 -13.56 16.39 12.31
C ARG A 174 -14.22 15.42 13.28
N GLU A 175 -14.49 15.88 14.46
CA GLU A 175 -15.25 15.13 15.47
C GLU A 175 -16.75 15.15 15.13
N LEU A 176 -17.42 14.01 15.30
CA LEU A 176 -18.82 13.82 15.01
C LEU A 176 -19.53 13.18 16.19
N GLY A 177 -20.69 13.75 16.53
CA GLY A 177 -21.65 13.13 17.44
C GLY A 177 -22.58 12.14 16.71
N PRO A 178 -23.45 11.43 17.46
CA PRO A 178 -24.33 10.38 16.89
C PRO A 178 -25.20 10.88 15.73
N ALA A 179 -25.82 12.07 15.82
CA ALA A 179 -26.63 12.62 14.74
C ALA A 179 -25.83 12.84 13.45
N GLN A 180 -24.60 13.33 13.57
CA GLN A 180 -23.71 13.57 12.43
C GLN A 180 -23.16 12.26 11.83
N ILE A 181 -23.03 11.21 12.64
CA ILE A 181 -22.71 9.85 12.15
C ILE A 181 -23.86 9.37 11.28
N THR A 182 -25.11 9.43 11.79
CA THR A 182 -26.31 8.98 11.05
C THR A 182 -26.55 9.80 9.77
N GLU A 183 -26.26 11.09 9.77
CA GLU A 183 -26.36 11.92 8.55
C GLU A 183 -25.45 11.40 7.43
N ARG A 184 -24.24 10.95 7.77
CA ARG A 184 -23.26 10.45 6.80
C ARG A 184 -23.46 8.98 6.44
N GLU A 185 -23.67 8.17 7.45
CA GLU A 185 -23.83 6.71 7.39
C GLU A 185 -25.10 6.33 8.16
N PRO A 186 -26.28 6.34 7.52
CA PRO A 186 -27.58 6.23 8.21
C PRO A 186 -27.75 4.95 9.02
N HIS A 187 -27.11 3.87 8.61
CA HIS A 187 -27.21 2.54 9.21
C HIS A 187 -26.10 2.25 10.25
N VAL A 188 -25.09 3.15 10.34
CA VAL A 188 -23.98 2.99 11.28
C VAL A 188 -24.34 3.56 12.64
N ARG A 189 -24.06 2.80 13.70
CA ARG A 189 -24.28 3.23 15.09
C ARG A 189 -22.95 3.47 15.80
N GLY A 190 -22.89 4.58 16.55
CA GLY A 190 -21.73 4.92 17.37
C GLY A 190 -22.06 6.02 18.37
N LEU A 191 -21.26 6.07 19.45
CA LEU A 191 -21.35 7.10 20.48
C LEU A 191 -20.66 8.40 20.03
N ALA A 192 -19.57 8.28 19.30
CA ALA A 192 -18.80 9.36 18.71
C ALA A 192 -17.99 8.81 17.54
N ALA A 193 -17.57 9.69 16.63
CA ALA A 193 -16.67 9.32 15.55
C ALA A 193 -15.71 10.46 15.22
N ILE A 194 -14.67 10.14 14.45
CA ILE A 194 -13.90 11.13 13.72
C ILE A 194 -14.05 10.87 12.21
N HIS A 195 -14.21 11.95 11.48
CA HIS A 195 -14.17 11.95 10.03
C HIS A 195 -12.79 12.39 9.56
N VAL A 196 -12.14 11.56 8.74
CA VAL A 196 -10.83 11.80 8.14
C VAL A 196 -11.02 11.99 6.63
N GLY A 197 -11.08 13.24 6.19
CA GLY A 197 -11.48 13.60 4.83
C GLY A 197 -10.50 13.20 3.72
N THR A 198 -9.23 12.94 4.04
CA THR A 198 -8.18 12.60 3.06
C THR A 198 -8.06 11.11 2.75
N THR A 199 -8.93 10.28 3.32
CA THR A 199 -8.97 8.84 3.03
C THR A 199 -9.83 8.58 1.80
N GLY A 200 -9.40 7.66 0.94
CA GLY A 200 -10.13 7.30 -0.27
C GLY A 200 -9.95 5.83 -0.62
N VAL A 201 -10.37 5.48 -1.82
CA VAL A 201 -10.21 4.17 -2.44
C VAL A 201 -9.68 4.32 -3.86
N CYS A 202 -8.91 3.35 -4.35
CA CYS A 202 -8.49 3.27 -5.74
C CYS A 202 -8.25 1.83 -6.18
N ASP A 203 -8.10 1.63 -7.48
CA ASP A 203 -7.66 0.36 -8.06
C ASP A 203 -6.12 0.28 -8.06
N PHE A 204 -5.54 -0.34 -7.02
CA PHE A 204 -4.09 -0.54 -6.95
C PHE A 204 -3.54 -1.51 -8.01
N GLY A 205 -4.39 -2.37 -8.59
CA GLY A 205 -4.01 -3.18 -9.73
C GLY A 205 -3.76 -2.32 -10.97
N ALA A 206 -4.68 -1.37 -11.24
CA ALA A 206 -4.53 -0.39 -12.32
C ALA A 206 -3.35 0.56 -12.07
N VAL A 207 -3.12 0.99 -10.82
CA VAL A 207 -1.92 1.77 -10.44
C VAL A 207 -0.64 1.00 -10.79
N ALA A 208 -0.55 -0.27 -10.41
CA ALA A 208 0.62 -1.09 -10.70
C ALA A 208 0.83 -1.30 -12.21
N ALA A 209 -0.25 -1.52 -12.96
CA ALA A 209 -0.19 -1.63 -14.43
C ALA A 209 0.31 -0.33 -15.06
N GLN A 210 -0.14 0.82 -14.58
CA GLN A 210 0.30 2.13 -15.05
C GLN A 210 1.77 2.38 -14.71
N LEU A 211 2.22 2.04 -13.50
CA LEU A 211 3.64 2.14 -13.11
C LEU A 211 4.53 1.25 -13.99
N ALA A 212 4.05 0.03 -14.32
CA ALA A 212 4.76 -0.86 -15.24
C ALA A 212 4.91 -0.24 -16.64
N ARG A 213 3.86 0.44 -17.14
CA ARG A 213 3.91 1.17 -18.42
C ARG A 213 4.92 2.29 -18.36
N LEU A 214 4.81 3.16 -17.36
CA LEU A 214 5.71 4.31 -17.20
C LEU A 214 7.18 3.91 -17.02
N ALA A 215 7.45 2.82 -16.30
CA ALA A 215 8.80 2.28 -16.16
C ALA A 215 9.34 1.80 -17.52
N ARG A 216 8.53 1.12 -18.34
CA ARG A 216 8.91 0.71 -19.72
C ARG A 216 9.14 1.90 -20.63
N ASP A 217 8.28 2.90 -20.58
CA ASP A 217 8.44 4.14 -21.37
C ASP A 217 9.74 4.86 -20.98
N GLY A 218 10.15 4.76 -19.70
CA GLY A 218 11.44 5.22 -19.20
C GLY A 218 12.63 4.30 -19.53
N GLY A 219 12.42 3.19 -20.23
CA GLY A 219 13.47 2.29 -20.70
C GLY A 219 13.71 1.06 -19.82
N ALA A 220 12.89 0.79 -18.79
CA ALA A 220 12.99 -0.44 -18.02
C ALA A 220 12.43 -1.63 -18.79
N GLU A 221 13.09 -2.77 -18.69
CA GLU A 221 12.59 -4.06 -19.16
C GLU A 221 11.86 -4.77 -18.01
N ILE A 222 10.65 -5.28 -18.28
CA ILE A 222 9.89 -6.06 -17.30
C ILE A 222 9.66 -7.45 -17.87
N ARG A 223 10.21 -8.47 -17.18
CA ARG A 223 10.11 -9.89 -17.55
C ARG A 223 9.14 -10.57 -16.60
N TYR A 224 7.98 -10.92 -17.10
CA TYR A 224 7.00 -11.76 -16.40
C TYR A 224 7.32 -13.25 -16.61
N GLY A 225 6.74 -14.13 -15.76
CA GLY A 225 7.02 -15.55 -15.76
C GLY A 225 8.49 -15.86 -15.46
N SER A 226 9.17 -15.04 -14.68
CA SER A 226 10.61 -15.06 -14.46
C SER A 226 10.92 -15.17 -12.96
N GLN A 227 11.05 -16.40 -12.46
CA GLN A 227 11.34 -16.66 -11.06
C GLN A 227 12.84 -16.67 -10.78
N VAL A 228 13.29 -15.90 -9.81
CA VAL A 228 14.66 -15.95 -9.30
C VAL A 228 14.79 -17.14 -8.35
N THR A 229 15.71 -18.07 -8.67
CA THR A 229 15.93 -19.30 -7.89
C THR A 229 17.29 -19.36 -7.21
N ALA A 230 18.26 -18.56 -7.65
CA ALA A 230 19.56 -18.41 -7.01
C ALA A 230 20.14 -17.03 -7.27
N VAL A 231 20.96 -16.54 -6.35
CA VAL A 231 21.74 -15.31 -6.50
C VAL A 231 23.18 -15.60 -6.12
N GLN A 232 24.10 -15.29 -7.01
CA GLN A 232 25.52 -15.38 -6.77
C GLN A 232 26.10 -13.95 -6.66
N ARG A 233 26.66 -13.61 -5.53
CA ARG A 233 27.46 -12.39 -5.37
C ARG A 233 28.78 -12.56 -6.11
N ARG A 234 29.19 -11.52 -6.78
CA ARG A 234 30.46 -11.42 -7.50
C ARG A 234 31.23 -10.22 -6.91
N PRO A 235 32.16 -10.46 -5.95
CA PRO A 235 32.89 -9.38 -5.32
C PRO A 235 33.50 -8.43 -6.35
N GLY A 236 33.25 -7.12 -6.21
CA GLY A 236 33.67 -6.10 -7.18
C GLY A 236 32.95 -6.10 -8.51
N ALA A 237 32.06 -7.09 -8.77
CA ALA A 237 31.38 -7.30 -10.05
C ALA A 237 29.86 -7.55 -9.90
N GLY A 238 29.22 -7.04 -8.84
CA GLY A 238 27.76 -7.07 -8.66
C GLY A 238 27.19 -8.46 -8.37
N VAL A 239 26.07 -8.81 -9.01
CA VAL A 239 25.30 -10.03 -8.78
C VAL A 239 24.98 -10.75 -10.08
N ALA A 240 24.85 -12.09 -10.02
CA ALA A 240 24.33 -12.93 -11.09
C ALA A 240 23.12 -13.72 -10.54
N LEU A 241 21.95 -13.53 -11.15
CA LEU A 241 20.71 -14.16 -10.76
C LEU A 241 20.38 -15.31 -11.73
N ARG A 242 20.13 -16.50 -11.19
CA ARG A 242 19.51 -17.58 -11.96
C ARG A 242 18.01 -17.33 -12.01
N VAL A 243 17.48 -17.33 -13.22
CA VAL A 243 16.07 -17.07 -13.51
C VAL A 243 15.48 -18.26 -14.23
N GLU A 244 14.40 -18.80 -13.71
CA GLU A 244 13.66 -19.92 -14.31
C GLU A 244 12.31 -19.43 -14.85
N ALA A 245 11.97 -19.88 -16.05
CA ALA A 245 10.69 -19.57 -16.68
C ALA A 245 9.55 -20.31 -15.96
N GLN A 246 8.45 -19.60 -15.69
CA GLN A 246 7.25 -20.11 -15.04
C GLN A 246 6.04 -20.13 -15.98
N GLY A 247 5.08 -21.04 -15.72
CA GLY A 247 3.82 -21.11 -16.47
C GLY A 247 4.01 -21.53 -17.92
N ALA A 248 3.28 -20.92 -18.84
CA ALA A 248 3.35 -21.21 -20.28
C ALA A 248 4.74 -20.99 -20.90
N ALA A 249 5.58 -20.18 -20.26
CA ALA A 249 6.99 -19.98 -20.67
C ALA A 249 7.89 -21.16 -20.28
N ALA A 250 7.43 -22.08 -19.43
CA ALA A 250 8.22 -23.23 -18.95
C ALA A 250 8.32 -24.41 -19.94
N GLY A 251 7.60 -24.37 -21.05
CA GLY A 251 7.62 -25.45 -22.06
C GLY A 251 6.73 -26.66 -21.72
N SER A 252 6.73 -27.68 -22.59
CA SER A 252 5.91 -28.90 -22.45
C SER A 252 6.31 -29.75 -21.23
N ALA A 253 5.33 -30.44 -20.67
CA ALA A 253 5.51 -31.36 -19.53
C ALA A 253 6.69 -32.32 -19.74
N GLY A 254 7.60 -32.38 -18.76
CA GLY A 254 8.74 -33.29 -18.74
C GLY A 254 10.09 -32.64 -19.13
N ARG A 255 10.14 -31.42 -19.59
CA ARG A 255 11.40 -30.68 -19.81
C ARG A 255 11.66 -29.72 -18.65
N PRO A 256 12.89 -29.64 -18.10
CA PRO A 256 13.20 -28.65 -17.08
C PRO A 256 12.90 -27.24 -17.62
N PRO A 257 12.41 -26.34 -16.77
CA PRO A 257 12.11 -24.98 -17.19
C PRO A 257 13.35 -24.33 -17.78
N ALA A 258 13.16 -23.54 -18.86
CA ALA A 258 14.26 -22.81 -19.45
C ALA A 258 14.89 -21.89 -18.39
N SER A 259 16.17 -22.06 -18.14
CA SER A 259 16.90 -21.23 -17.18
C SER A 259 17.83 -20.25 -17.90
N SER A 260 17.94 -19.05 -17.37
CA SER A 260 18.85 -18.02 -17.85
C SER A 260 19.57 -17.36 -16.66
N VAL A 261 20.63 -16.62 -16.96
CA VAL A 261 21.36 -15.85 -15.96
C VAL A 261 21.24 -14.37 -16.29
N VAL A 262 20.84 -13.57 -15.33
CA VAL A 262 20.82 -12.11 -15.43
C VAL A 262 21.94 -11.55 -14.55
N ARG A 263 22.86 -10.80 -15.16
CA ARG A 263 23.99 -10.15 -14.48
C ARG A 263 23.69 -8.69 -14.30
N ALA A 264 23.75 -8.23 -13.05
CA ALA A 264 23.50 -6.83 -12.68
C ALA A 264 24.58 -6.29 -11.75
N ARG A 265 24.75 -4.98 -11.75
CA ARG A 265 25.69 -4.30 -10.84
C ARG A 265 25.09 -4.18 -9.43
N ALA A 266 23.80 -3.94 -9.36
CA ALA A 266 23.03 -3.90 -8.12
C ALA A 266 21.70 -4.64 -8.25
N MET A 267 21.21 -5.16 -7.13
CA MET A 267 19.91 -5.83 -7.01
C MET A 267 19.03 -5.08 -6.02
N VAL A 268 17.74 -5.02 -6.32
CA VAL A 268 16.69 -4.57 -5.39
C VAL A 268 15.72 -5.72 -5.17
N ASN A 269 15.53 -6.10 -3.91
CA ASN A 269 14.59 -7.13 -3.51
C ASN A 269 13.27 -6.49 -3.06
N CYS A 270 12.25 -6.56 -3.91
CA CYS A 270 10.88 -6.16 -3.67
C CYS A 270 9.92 -7.36 -3.74
N ALA A 271 10.38 -8.55 -3.31
CA ALA A 271 9.67 -9.81 -3.48
C ALA A 271 8.47 -10.03 -2.51
N GLY A 272 8.07 -9.02 -1.74
CA GLY A 272 6.89 -9.04 -0.88
C GLY A 272 6.90 -10.21 0.11
N LEU A 273 5.97 -11.16 -0.01
CA LEU A 273 5.89 -12.36 0.84
C LEU A 273 7.18 -13.20 0.83
N HIS A 274 7.93 -13.18 -0.27
CA HIS A 274 9.16 -13.94 -0.45
C HIS A 274 10.44 -13.13 -0.18
N CYS A 275 10.35 -11.89 0.33
CA CYS A 275 11.50 -10.99 0.48
C CYS A 275 12.61 -11.57 1.37
N ALA A 276 12.26 -12.25 2.46
CA ALA A 276 13.23 -12.89 3.34
C ALA A 276 13.95 -14.06 2.64
N ALA A 277 13.22 -14.88 1.88
CA ALA A 277 13.83 -15.97 1.10
C ALA A 277 14.77 -15.44 0.02
N VAL A 278 14.38 -14.38 -0.70
CA VAL A 278 15.24 -13.74 -1.70
C VAL A 278 16.48 -13.09 -1.07
N ALA A 279 16.38 -12.51 0.13
CA ALA A 279 17.55 -12.02 0.87
C ALA A 279 18.52 -13.15 1.23
N GLN A 280 18.00 -14.31 1.68
CA GLN A 280 18.83 -15.49 1.96
C GLN A 280 19.56 -16.01 0.71
N LEU A 281 18.94 -15.91 -0.49
CA LEU A 281 19.62 -16.28 -1.74
C LEU A 281 20.87 -15.42 -2.02
N THR A 282 20.93 -14.19 -1.50
CA THR A 282 22.13 -13.34 -1.60
C THR A 282 23.19 -13.66 -0.54
N GLY A 283 22.90 -14.56 0.39
CA GLY A 283 23.75 -14.85 1.55
C GLY A 283 23.57 -13.83 2.68
N ASP A 284 22.54 -12.97 2.63
CA ASP A 284 22.19 -12.09 3.75
C ASP A 284 21.27 -12.82 4.72
N GLU A 285 21.50 -12.60 6.02
CA GLU A 285 20.62 -13.10 7.08
C GLU A 285 19.58 -12.01 7.42
N PRO A 286 18.31 -12.17 7.02
CA PRO A 286 17.31 -11.18 7.35
C PRO A 286 17.00 -11.18 8.84
N ALA A 287 17.01 -10.00 9.47
CA ALA A 287 16.74 -9.82 10.89
C ALA A 287 15.31 -10.25 11.31
N ALA A 288 14.41 -10.37 10.34
CA ALA A 288 13.01 -10.76 10.53
C ALA A 288 12.60 -11.89 9.58
N ARG A 289 11.70 -12.74 10.04
CA ARG A 289 11.03 -13.77 9.22
C ARG A 289 9.63 -13.29 8.86
N ILE A 290 9.20 -13.54 7.62
CA ILE A 290 7.80 -13.30 7.24
C ILE A 290 6.93 -14.44 7.77
N VAL A 291 5.97 -14.07 8.60
CA VAL A 291 4.88 -14.93 9.04
C VAL A 291 3.62 -14.49 8.27
N PRO A 292 3.05 -15.36 7.43
CA PRO A 292 1.91 -14.97 6.61
C PRO A 292 0.62 -15.02 7.44
N PHE A 293 -0.17 -13.94 7.37
CA PHE A 293 -1.50 -13.87 7.94
C PHE A 293 -2.53 -13.68 6.82
N ARG A 294 -3.45 -14.63 6.69
CA ARG A 294 -4.56 -14.51 5.77
C ARG A 294 -5.62 -13.61 6.36
N GLY A 295 -5.99 -12.58 5.61
CA GLY A 295 -7.14 -11.74 5.85
C GLY A 295 -8.32 -12.23 5.01
N GLU A 296 -9.33 -12.77 5.66
CA GLU A 296 -10.55 -13.22 5.00
C GLU A 296 -11.56 -12.08 5.01
N TYR A 297 -12.24 -11.92 3.88
CA TYR A 297 -13.26 -10.91 3.68
C TYR A 297 -14.63 -11.56 3.45
N PHE A 298 -15.65 -10.81 3.82
CA PHE A 298 -16.98 -10.98 3.28
C PHE A 298 -17.34 -9.73 2.48
N GLU A 299 -18.31 -9.88 1.59
CA GLU A 299 -18.97 -8.77 0.91
C GLU A 299 -20.45 -8.75 1.31
N LEU A 300 -21.06 -7.57 1.33
CA LEU A 300 -22.50 -7.49 1.41
C LEU A 300 -23.10 -7.98 0.10
N GLU A 301 -24.24 -8.70 0.19
CA GLU A 301 -25.04 -8.96 -0.97
C GLU A 301 -25.42 -7.66 -1.67
N ARG A 302 -25.49 -7.69 -2.99
CA ARG A 302 -25.72 -6.51 -3.83
C ARG A 302 -26.97 -5.71 -3.42
N ALA A 303 -28.02 -6.39 -2.97
CA ALA A 303 -29.23 -5.75 -2.49
C ALA A 303 -29.09 -5.01 -1.15
N ARG A 304 -27.94 -5.16 -0.47
CA ARG A 304 -27.64 -4.58 0.84
C ARG A 304 -26.44 -3.62 0.84
N GLU A 305 -25.88 -3.34 -0.32
CA GLU A 305 -24.72 -2.43 -0.44
C GLU A 305 -25.03 -0.99 -0.05
N ASP A 306 -26.30 -0.59 -0.11
CA ASP A 306 -26.79 0.73 0.30
C ASP A 306 -26.66 1.01 1.80
N LEU A 307 -26.48 -0.05 2.61
CA LEU A 307 -26.23 0.07 4.05
C LEU A 307 -24.91 0.79 4.38
N VAL A 308 -23.97 0.88 3.44
CA VAL A 308 -22.66 1.51 3.65
C VAL A 308 -22.35 2.42 2.47
N ARG A 309 -22.13 3.70 2.77
CA ARG A 309 -21.85 4.72 1.74
C ARG A 309 -20.36 4.92 1.49
N GLY A 310 -19.51 4.69 2.50
CA GLY A 310 -18.09 4.97 2.42
C GLY A 310 -17.23 3.98 3.21
N LEU A 311 -16.32 4.52 4.01
CA LEU A 311 -15.35 3.78 4.80
C LEU A 311 -15.67 3.92 6.29
N VAL A 312 -16.02 2.82 6.95
CA VAL A 312 -16.39 2.82 8.38
C VAL A 312 -15.52 1.84 9.15
N TYR A 313 -14.77 2.35 10.10
CA TYR A 313 -13.77 1.64 10.87
C TYR A 313 -14.06 1.72 12.36
N PRO A 314 -13.82 0.67 13.15
CA PRO A 314 -13.84 0.78 14.60
C PRO A 314 -12.62 1.56 15.10
N VAL A 315 -12.68 2.07 16.32
CA VAL A 315 -11.50 2.57 17.02
C VAL A 315 -10.52 1.41 17.24
N PRO A 316 -9.26 1.52 16.79
CA PRO A 316 -8.29 0.45 16.97
C PRO A 316 -7.97 0.21 18.44
N ASP A 317 -7.77 -1.05 18.78
CA ASP A 317 -7.22 -1.43 20.07
C ASP A 317 -5.69 -1.56 19.95
N PRO A 318 -4.91 -0.72 20.68
CA PRO A 318 -3.45 -0.74 20.59
C PRO A 318 -2.80 -2.04 21.10
N ALA A 319 -3.54 -2.84 21.88
CA ALA A 319 -3.10 -4.16 22.31
C ALA A 319 -3.01 -5.18 21.15
N PHE A 320 -3.61 -4.86 20.00
CA PHE A 320 -3.71 -5.77 18.87
C PHE A 320 -3.01 -5.21 17.64
N PRO A 321 -2.27 -6.05 16.89
CA PRO A 321 -1.50 -5.62 15.72
C PRO A 321 -2.37 -5.34 14.48
N PHE A 322 -3.64 -5.72 14.51
CA PHE A 322 -4.55 -5.59 13.37
C PHE A 322 -5.80 -4.80 13.75
N LEU A 323 -6.33 -4.08 12.78
CA LEU A 323 -7.62 -3.40 12.91
C LEU A 323 -8.75 -4.43 13.02
N GLY A 324 -9.77 -4.12 13.81
CA GLY A 324 -11.01 -4.91 13.85
C GLY A 324 -11.73 -4.93 12.51
N VAL A 325 -12.81 -5.73 12.43
CA VAL A 325 -13.65 -5.79 11.23
C VAL A 325 -14.17 -4.39 10.89
N HIS A 326 -13.93 -3.95 9.66
CA HIS A 326 -14.33 -2.65 9.16
C HIS A 326 -15.06 -2.79 7.82
N LEU A 327 -15.70 -1.74 7.39
CA LEU A 327 -16.56 -1.68 6.22
C LEU A 327 -15.88 -0.79 5.17
N THR A 328 -15.80 -1.26 3.95
CA THR A 328 -15.12 -0.55 2.86
C THR A 328 -15.94 -0.64 1.59
N ARG A 329 -16.51 0.46 1.14
CA ARG A 329 -17.07 0.54 -0.22
C ARG A 329 -15.94 0.61 -1.23
N GLY A 330 -15.93 -0.34 -2.17
CA GLY A 330 -14.89 -0.44 -3.20
C GLY A 330 -15.07 0.58 -4.32
N VAL A 331 -13.99 0.94 -5.01
CA VAL A 331 -14.00 1.89 -6.13
C VAL A 331 -14.80 1.39 -7.35
N HIS A 332 -14.99 0.08 -7.46
CA HIS A 332 -15.83 -0.55 -8.50
C HIS A 332 -17.23 -0.96 -8.00
N GLY A 333 -17.64 -0.47 -6.85
CA GLY A 333 -18.81 -0.95 -6.12
C GLY A 333 -18.46 -2.11 -5.19
N GLY A 334 -19.51 -2.70 -4.59
CA GLY A 334 -19.34 -3.70 -3.55
C GLY A 334 -18.97 -3.11 -2.20
N VAL A 335 -19.35 -3.77 -1.12
CA VAL A 335 -19.00 -3.41 0.24
C VAL A 335 -18.27 -4.57 0.88
N HIS A 336 -16.97 -4.41 1.09
CA HIS A 336 -16.12 -5.39 1.74
C HIS A 336 -16.19 -5.22 3.26
N LEU A 337 -16.30 -6.35 3.96
CA LEU A 337 -16.35 -6.45 5.40
C LEU A 337 -15.15 -7.25 5.89
N GLY A 338 -14.37 -6.75 6.78
CA GLY A 338 -13.16 -7.40 7.29
C GLY A 338 -11.94 -6.50 7.14
N PRO A 339 -10.75 -7.11 6.98
CA PRO A 339 -10.51 -8.54 7.12
C PRO A 339 -10.32 -8.98 8.58
N ASN A 340 -10.48 -10.27 8.84
CA ASN A 340 -9.89 -10.93 10.00
C ASN A 340 -8.37 -11.15 9.80
N ALA A 341 -7.70 -11.84 10.71
CA ALA A 341 -6.29 -12.16 10.58
C ALA A 341 -6.00 -13.55 11.18
N VAL A 342 -5.91 -14.55 10.32
CA VAL A 342 -5.58 -15.94 10.73
C VAL A 342 -4.25 -16.37 10.11
N PRO A 343 -3.45 -17.23 10.80
CA PRO A 343 -2.23 -17.77 10.20
C PRO A 343 -2.53 -18.48 8.87
N ALA A 344 -1.72 -18.20 7.84
CA ALA A 344 -1.76 -18.94 6.59
C ALA A 344 -0.74 -20.08 6.61
N LEU A 345 -1.07 -21.21 5.96
CA LEU A 345 -0.22 -22.40 5.92
C LEU A 345 0.80 -22.39 4.77
N ALA A 346 0.84 -21.28 4.05
CA ALA A 346 1.81 -20.98 3.01
C ALA A 346 1.96 -19.46 2.87
N LEU A 347 3.09 -18.97 2.32
CA LEU A 347 3.29 -17.55 2.02
C LEU A 347 2.20 -17.02 1.07
N GLU A 348 1.73 -17.84 0.16
CA GLU A 348 0.63 -17.55 -0.75
C GLU A 348 -0.64 -18.37 -0.40
N GLY A 349 -0.88 -18.58 0.90
CA GLY A 349 -2.02 -19.34 1.41
C GLY A 349 -3.31 -18.51 1.43
N TYR A 350 -3.96 -18.35 0.28
CA TYR A 350 -5.19 -17.58 0.12
C TYR A 350 -6.44 -18.35 0.56
N ASP A 351 -6.32 -19.65 0.82
CA ASP A 351 -7.37 -20.53 1.32
C ASP A 351 -6.82 -21.51 2.38
N TRP A 352 -7.70 -22.31 3.01
CA TRP A 352 -7.30 -23.30 4.01
C TRP A 352 -6.63 -24.54 3.41
N GLY A 353 -6.88 -24.84 2.13
CA GLY A 353 -6.34 -26.02 1.42
C GLY A 353 -4.90 -25.82 0.93
N THR A 354 -4.45 -24.56 0.81
CA THR A 354 -3.11 -24.27 0.33
C THR A 354 -2.08 -24.44 1.44
N VAL A 355 -1.39 -25.59 1.42
CA VAL A 355 -0.32 -25.94 2.38
C VAL A 355 0.99 -26.11 1.62
N ARG A 356 2.03 -25.41 2.06
CA ARG A 356 3.42 -25.53 1.55
C ARG A 356 4.33 -26.01 2.68
N PRO A 357 4.65 -27.31 2.79
CA PRO A 357 5.35 -27.86 3.95
C PRO A 357 6.69 -27.17 4.27
N ARG A 358 7.47 -26.84 3.24
CA ARG A 358 8.78 -26.14 3.44
C ARG A 358 8.59 -24.73 3.99
N GLU A 359 7.62 -23.97 3.50
CA GLU A 359 7.32 -22.61 3.97
C GLU A 359 6.77 -22.67 5.40
N LEU A 360 5.84 -23.59 5.66
CA LEU A 360 5.28 -23.82 6.99
C LEU A 360 6.37 -24.22 7.99
N ALA A 361 7.25 -25.15 7.63
CA ALA A 361 8.40 -25.52 8.46
C ALA A 361 9.28 -24.30 8.77
N GLY A 362 9.55 -23.46 7.79
CA GLY A 362 10.30 -22.21 7.99
C GLY A 362 9.65 -21.24 8.97
N VAL A 363 8.31 -21.18 9.00
CA VAL A 363 7.57 -20.38 9.98
C VAL A 363 7.60 -21.02 11.37
N LEU A 364 7.38 -22.33 11.45
CA LEU A 364 7.31 -23.07 12.73
C LEU A 364 8.67 -23.22 13.41
N THR A 365 9.77 -23.28 12.66
CA THR A 365 11.13 -23.34 13.22
C THR A 365 11.66 -21.98 13.68
N HIS A 366 10.99 -20.88 13.35
CA HIS A 366 11.39 -19.55 13.79
C HIS A 366 10.97 -19.28 15.25
N PRO A 367 11.89 -19.03 16.20
CA PRO A 367 11.54 -18.83 17.61
C PRO A 367 10.55 -17.68 17.82
N GLY A 368 10.69 -16.60 17.07
CA GLY A 368 9.80 -15.45 17.13
C GLY A 368 8.33 -15.78 16.87
N THR A 369 8.03 -16.81 16.05
CA THR A 369 6.66 -17.27 15.83
C THR A 369 6.00 -17.74 17.13
N TRP A 370 6.73 -18.49 17.95
CA TRP A 370 6.21 -19.00 19.22
C TRP A 370 6.11 -17.93 20.30
N HIS A 371 7.08 -17.02 20.38
CA HIS A 371 7.01 -15.86 21.28
C HIS A 371 5.81 -14.97 20.94
N MET A 372 5.61 -14.67 19.66
CA MET A 372 4.43 -13.93 19.18
C MET A 372 3.13 -14.67 19.49
N ALA A 373 3.07 -15.97 19.16
CA ALA A 373 1.87 -16.80 19.39
C ALA A 373 1.51 -16.82 20.89
N ARG A 374 2.50 -17.01 21.77
CA ARG A 374 2.29 -16.99 23.23
C ARG A 374 1.80 -15.62 23.73
N ARG A 375 2.32 -14.52 23.19
CA ARG A 375 1.91 -13.17 23.59
C ARG A 375 0.48 -12.84 23.15
N HIS A 376 0.06 -13.30 21.96
CA HIS A 376 -1.19 -12.91 21.32
C HIS A 376 -2.22 -14.07 21.18
N TRP A 377 -2.08 -15.18 21.91
CA TRP A 377 -2.92 -16.38 21.71
C TRP A 377 -4.42 -16.12 21.87
N ARG A 378 -4.83 -15.29 22.86
CA ARG A 378 -6.25 -14.97 23.11
C ARG A 378 -6.87 -14.24 21.91
N TYR A 379 -6.11 -13.31 21.36
CA TYR A 379 -6.52 -12.59 20.15
C TYR A 379 -6.61 -13.55 18.96
N GLY A 380 -5.57 -14.35 18.73
CA GLY A 380 -5.53 -15.35 17.65
C GLY A 380 -6.69 -16.35 17.73
N ALA A 381 -7.07 -16.82 18.94
CA ALA A 381 -8.23 -17.67 19.14
C ALA A 381 -9.55 -16.98 18.74
N GLY A 382 -9.68 -15.69 19.05
CA GLY A 382 -10.81 -14.86 18.62
C GLY A 382 -10.89 -14.70 17.10
N GLU A 383 -9.75 -14.48 16.44
CA GLU A 383 -9.66 -14.40 14.98
C GLU A 383 -10.03 -15.74 14.33
N LEU A 384 -9.49 -16.84 14.84
CA LEU A 384 -9.81 -18.19 14.36
C LEU A 384 -11.30 -18.49 14.49
N ARG A 385 -11.93 -18.11 15.62
CA ARG A 385 -13.37 -18.26 15.81
C ARG A 385 -14.17 -17.46 14.78
N ARG A 386 -13.75 -16.23 14.44
CA ARG A 386 -14.39 -15.41 13.40
C ARG A 386 -14.20 -16.00 12.01
N SER A 387 -13.07 -16.62 11.75
CA SER A 387 -12.81 -17.30 10.48
C SER A 387 -13.69 -18.54 10.29
N LEU A 388 -13.87 -19.33 11.33
CA LEU A 388 -14.63 -20.58 11.28
C LEU A 388 -16.14 -20.41 11.45
N SER A 389 -16.59 -19.26 11.99
CA SER A 389 -18.00 -19.00 12.27
C SER A 389 -18.50 -17.72 11.63
N LYS A 390 -19.29 -17.85 10.56
CA LYS A 390 -19.97 -16.71 9.90
C LYS A 390 -20.77 -15.91 10.92
N ARG A 391 -21.48 -16.59 11.84
CA ARG A 391 -22.24 -15.96 12.93
C ARG A 391 -21.35 -15.11 13.84
N ALA A 392 -20.15 -15.59 14.20
CA ALA A 392 -19.22 -14.82 15.03
C ALA A 392 -18.69 -13.58 14.28
N PHE A 393 -18.46 -13.71 12.99
CA PHE A 393 -18.06 -12.61 12.13
C PHE A 393 -19.19 -11.57 12.00
N THR A 394 -20.43 -12.02 11.73
CA THR A 394 -21.61 -11.14 11.64
C THR A 394 -21.80 -10.33 12.92
N ARG A 395 -21.66 -10.93 14.11
CA ARG A 395 -21.71 -10.19 15.40
C ARG A 395 -20.65 -9.09 15.51
N ALA A 396 -19.46 -9.31 14.94
CA ALA A 396 -18.43 -8.28 14.94
C ALA A 396 -18.79 -7.12 13.98
N VAL A 397 -19.43 -7.39 12.85
CA VAL A 397 -19.98 -6.38 11.92
C VAL A 397 -21.11 -5.60 12.58
N GLN A 398 -22.01 -6.30 13.29
CA GLN A 398 -23.19 -5.72 13.95
C GLN A 398 -22.85 -4.67 15.00
N ARG A 399 -21.63 -4.63 15.50
CA ARG A 399 -21.18 -3.53 16.38
C ARG A 399 -21.24 -2.16 15.70
N LEU A 400 -20.94 -2.11 14.40
CA LEU A 400 -20.98 -0.91 13.57
C LEU A 400 -22.29 -0.81 12.77
N LEU A 401 -22.77 -1.94 12.27
CA LEU A 401 -23.89 -2.05 11.34
C LEU A 401 -24.92 -3.07 11.88
N PRO A 402 -25.77 -2.69 12.85
CA PRO A 402 -26.68 -3.62 13.57
C PRO A 402 -27.67 -4.37 12.68
N GLU A 403 -28.03 -3.80 11.54
CA GLU A 403 -29.06 -4.34 10.64
C GLU A 403 -28.58 -5.52 9.79
N VAL A 404 -27.25 -5.78 9.74
CA VAL A 404 -26.69 -6.88 8.96
C VAL A 404 -27.01 -8.22 9.58
N SER A 405 -27.46 -9.16 8.76
CA SER A 405 -27.68 -10.57 9.12
C SER A 405 -26.66 -11.50 8.47
N GLU A 406 -26.63 -12.77 8.89
CA GLU A 406 -25.74 -13.76 8.26
C GLU A 406 -26.06 -13.99 6.77
N SER A 407 -27.33 -13.85 6.36
CA SER A 407 -27.75 -13.99 4.95
C SER A 407 -27.14 -12.90 4.06
N ASP A 408 -26.93 -11.70 4.59
CA ASP A 408 -26.41 -10.55 3.82
C ASP A 408 -24.92 -10.67 3.49
N LEU A 409 -24.21 -11.66 4.04
CA LEU A 409 -22.77 -11.82 3.88
C LEU A 409 -22.43 -12.90 2.85
N VAL A 410 -21.63 -12.56 1.86
CA VAL A 410 -21.05 -13.48 0.87
C VAL A 410 -19.55 -13.56 1.08
N ARG A 411 -18.96 -14.77 0.99
CA ARG A 411 -17.49 -14.91 1.12
C ARG A 411 -16.80 -14.25 -0.07
N ALA A 412 -15.79 -13.43 0.22
CA ALA A 412 -14.96 -12.73 -0.76
C ALA A 412 -13.54 -13.34 -0.82
N PRO A 413 -12.77 -13.05 -1.88
CA PRO A 413 -11.37 -13.48 -1.98
C PRO A 413 -10.52 -12.95 -0.84
N ALA A 414 -9.64 -13.81 -0.32
CA ALA A 414 -8.73 -13.45 0.75
C ALA A 414 -7.46 -12.75 0.23
N GLY A 415 -6.85 -11.95 1.09
CA GLY A 415 -5.49 -11.45 0.93
C GLY A 415 -4.53 -12.07 1.96
N VAL A 416 -3.23 -12.06 1.69
CA VAL A 416 -2.22 -12.47 2.67
C VAL A 416 -1.34 -11.27 3.04
N ARG A 417 -1.23 -11.03 4.35
CA ARG A 417 -0.34 -10.02 4.91
C ARG A 417 1.01 -10.63 5.21
N ALA A 418 2.08 -10.02 4.74
CA ALA A 418 3.44 -10.36 5.11
C ALA A 418 3.77 -9.65 6.42
N GLN A 419 3.70 -10.36 7.54
CA GLN A 419 4.09 -9.80 8.83
C GLN A 419 5.53 -10.20 9.14
N ALA A 420 6.42 -9.21 9.17
CA ALA A 420 7.78 -9.44 9.62
C ALA A 420 7.83 -9.57 11.14
N VAL A 421 8.45 -10.65 11.61
CA VAL A 421 8.58 -11.00 13.03
C VAL A 421 10.04 -11.20 13.36
N LEU A 422 10.53 -10.51 14.40
CA LEU A 422 11.89 -10.67 14.93
C LEU A 422 12.03 -11.96 15.74
N HIS A 423 13.24 -12.36 16.05
CA HIS A 423 13.53 -13.57 16.84
C HIS A 423 12.87 -13.59 18.23
N ASP A 424 12.72 -12.41 18.85
CA ASP A 424 12.06 -12.24 20.15
C ASP A 424 10.53 -12.19 20.09
N GLY A 425 9.96 -12.35 18.90
CA GLY A 425 8.51 -12.29 18.65
C GLY A 425 7.97 -10.87 18.48
N THR A 426 8.82 -9.85 18.45
CA THR A 426 8.40 -8.48 18.18
C THR A 426 7.93 -8.36 16.73
N LEU A 427 6.75 -7.78 16.54
CA LEU A 427 6.21 -7.47 15.22
C LEU A 427 6.87 -6.20 14.69
N VAL A 428 7.45 -6.28 13.50
CA VAL A 428 8.03 -5.10 12.84
C VAL A 428 6.88 -4.24 12.32
N ASP A 429 6.66 -3.10 12.97
CA ASP A 429 5.55 -2.20 12.63
C ASP A 429 5.90 -1.19 11.53
N ASP A 430 7.17 -0.77 11.39
CA ASP A 430 7.59 0.21 10.38
C ASP A 430 8.17 -0.47 9.13
N PHE A 431 8.46 0.31 8.09
CA PHE A 431 9.19 -0.17 6.92
C PHE A 431 10.60 -0.60 7.32
N LEU A 432 11.00 -1.79 6.84
CA LEU A 432 12.34 -2.33 7.03
C LEU A 432 13.02 -2.46 5.67
N ILE A 433 13.92 -1.52 5.40
CA ILE A 433 14.73 -1.51 4.19
C ILE A 433 16.20 -1.63 4.63
N THR A 434 16.85 -2.71 4.21
CA THR A 434 18.24 -2.99 4.56
C THR A 434 19.12 -2.97 3.33
N GLU A 435 20.40 -2.70 3.52
CA GLU A 435 21.40 -2.68 2.47
C GLU A 435 22.45 -3.73 2.75
N GLY A 436 22.80 -4.49 1.71
CA GLY A 436 23.88 -5.46 1.69
C GLY A 436 24.83 -5.18 0.53
N PRO A 437 25.95 -5.91 0.43
CA PRO A 437 26.85 -5.79 -0.71
C PRO A 437 26.11 -6.03 -2.02
N HIS A 438 25.98 -4.99 -2.85
CA HIS A 438 25.28 -4.97 -4.15
C HIS A 438 23.77 -5.21 -4.08
N ALA A 439 23.13 -5.16 -2.91
CA ALA A 439 21.71 -5.43 -2.76
C ALA A 439 21.02 -4.44 -1.84
N VAL A 440 19.79 -4.05 -2.18
CA VAL A 440 18.84 -3.34 -1.31
C VAL A 440 17.65 -4.26 -1.10
N HIS A 441 17.29 -4.55 0.14
CA HIS A 441 16.20 -5.44 0.48
C HIS A 441 15.06 -4.69 1.15
N VAL A 442 13.86 -4.75 0.59
CA VAL A 442 12.62 -4.31 1.23
C VAL A 442 12.06 -5.51 2.00
N LEU A 443 12.47 -5.67 3.26
CA LEU A 443 12.14 -6.83 4.09
C LEU A 443 10.79 -6.70 4.80
N ASN A 444 10.28 -5.49 4.98
CA ASN A 444 8.96 -5.24 5.52
C ASN A 444 8.35 -4.01 4.89
N ALA A 445 7.27 -4.20 4.17
CA ALA A 445 6.44 -3.14 3.61
C ALA A 445 4.96 -3.39 4.00
N PRO A 446 4.61 -3.17 5.30
CA PRO A 446 3.26 -3.42 5.78
C PRO A 446 2.28 -2.37 5.25
N SER A 447 0.97 -2.60 5.43
CA SER A 447 -0.03 -1.54 5.18
C SER A 447 0.40 -0.26 5.93
N PRO A 448 0.48 0.87 5.22
CA PRO A 448 -0.16 1.25 3.96
C PRO A 448 0.78 1.24 2.73
N ALA A 449 1.61 0.25 2.55
CA ALA A 449 2.64 0.25 1.49
C ALA A 449 2.09 0.53 0.07
N ALA A 450 0.86 0.12 -0.25
CA ALA A 450 0.24 0.42 -1.54
C ALA A 450 0.00 1.93 -1.71
N THR A 451 -0.61 2.58 -0.72
CA THR A 451 -0.76 4.04 -0.67
C THR A 451 0.58 4.76 -0.75
N ALA A 452 1.55 4.27 0.02
CA ALA A 452 2.88 4.86 0.16
C ALA A 452 3.87 4.41 -0.94
N SER A 453 3.41 3.70 -1.96
CA SER A 453 4.30 3.06 -2.94
C SER A 453 5.17 4.03 -3.73
N LEU A 454 4.67 5.21 -4.05
CA LEU A 454 5.45 6.24 -4.76
C LEU A 454 6.63 6.77 -3.91
N PRO A 455 6.45 7.27 -2.68
CA PRO A 455 7.57 7.67 -1.82
C PRO A 455 8.48 6.50 -1.43
N ILE A 456 7.95 5.28 -1.20
CA ILE A 456 8.78 4.09 -0.98
C ILE A 456 9.66 3.81 -2.20
N GLY A 457 9.09 3.87 -3.39
CA GLY A 457 9.82 3.66 -4.65
C GLY A 457 10.97 4.64 -4.82
N ARG A 458 10.77 5.93 -4.48
CA ARG A 458 11.84 6.95 -4.48
C ARG A 458 12.94 6.66 -3.46
N GLU A 459 12.57 6.28 -2.25
CA GLU A 459 13.53 5.92 -1.20
C GLU A 459 14.40 4.73 -1.61
N VAL A 460 13.77 3.66 -2.10
CA VAL A 460 14.48 2.44 -2.54
C VAL A 460 15.35 2.74 -3.78
N ALA A 461 14.85 3.55 -4.72
CA ALA A 461 15.59 3.99 -5.88
C ALA A 461 16.84 4.80 -5.50
N ALA A 462 16.71 5.73 -4.55
CA ALA A 462 17.82 6.54 -4.06
C ALA A 462 18.94 5.65 -3.47
N ARG A 463 18.59 4.66 -2.66
CA ARG A 463 19.55 3.69 -2.08
C ARG A 463 20.23 2.85 -3.18
N ALA A 464 19.46 2.33 -4.13
CA ALA A 464 20.01 1.55 -5.23
C ALA A 464 20.97 2.36 -6.11
N LEU A 465 20.63 3.60 -6.42
CA LEU A 465 21.49 4.51 -7.20
C LEU A 465 22.72 4.95 -6.41
N SER A 466 22.63 5.11 -5.10
CA SER A 466 23.79 5.37 -4.22
C SER A 466 24.77 4.20 -4.23
N ALA A 467 24.24 2.96 -4.12
CA ALA A 467 25.07 1.76 -4.20
C ALA A 467 25.80 1.65 -5.56
N LEU A 468 25.12 1.99 -6.67
CA LEU A 468 25.76 2.01 -8.00
C LEU A 468 26.91 3.03 -8.08
N LYS A 469 26.74 4.23 -7.52
CA LYS A 469 27.78 5.27 -7.49
C LYS A 469 28.99 4.84 -6.66
N ALA A 470 28.76 4.21 -5.50
CA ALA A 470 29.83 3.69 -4.67
C ALA A 470 30.68 2.63 -5.41
N LEU A 471 30.01 1.74 -6.17
CA LEU A 471 30.69 0.76 -7.01
C LEU A 471 31.51 1.40 -8.15
N GLU A 472 31.04 2.47 -8.74
CA GLU A 472 31.79 3.23 -9.76
C GLU A 472 33.00 3.91 -9.18
N ALA A 473 32.90 4.45 -7.97
CA ALA A 473 34.02 5.06 -7.27
C ALA A 473 35.10 4.05 -6.88
N ALA A 474 34.68 2.86 -6.43
CA ALA A 474 35.61 1.78 -6.06
C ALA A 474 36.31 1.10 -7.27
N ALA A 475 35.75 1.25 -8.48
CA ALA A 475 36.31 0.70 -9.72
C ALA A 475 37.30 1.65 -10.45
N ARG A 476 37.41 2.89 -9.98
CA ARG A 476 38.38 3.90 -10.45
C ARG A 476 39.66 3.86 -9.65
#